data_da0d8b2afe11777f15e0a0eaa6a2a067
#
_entry.id   da0d8b2afe11777f15e0a0eaa6a2a067
#
_cell.length_a   1.000
_cell.length_b   1.000
_cell.length_c   1.000
_cell.angle_alpha   90.00
_cell.angle_beta   90.00
_cell.angle_gamma   90.00
#
_symmetry.space_group_name_H-M   'P 1'
#
loop_
_entity.id
_entity.type
_entity.pdbx_description
1 polymer ?
#
loop_
_entity_poly.entity_id
_entity_poly.type
_entity_poly.pdbx_seq_one_letter_code
_entity_poly.pdbx_strand_id
1 'polypeptide(L)'
;MEMNTLARRVIDITYQERLSHLSSTLSALPIIEEIYAQRKDDEVFILSNGHAGLALYVVLEKYYGVDPVAMLHKHGIHPGRDLENHLYCSTGSLGSGLPIAVGHALANPNKNVYCMISDGEAAEGSIWESLRFINDNKVDNLHVYANLNGMGAYDMIDTVSLSHRLVAFLPRINIRYSYPPKWSFAEDLLTHYYVLKEQDYQEITQ
;
A
#
# COMPACT_ATOMS: atom_id res chain seq x y z
N MET A 1 -15.53 19.83 0.64
CA MET A 1 -14.78 19.10 -0.43
C MET A 1 -15.43 17.74 -0.50
N GLU A 2 -16.04 17.37 -1.64
CA GLU A 2 -16.65 16.04 -1.75
C GLU A 2 -15.58 14.96 -1.53
N MET A 3 -15.86 14.05 -0.62
CA MET A 3 -14.99 12.91 -0.33
C MET A 3 -14.93 12.03 -1.58
N ASN A 4 -13.70 11.63 -1.97
CA ASN A 4 -13.50 10.67 -3.07
C ASN A 4 -14.31 9.39 -2.79
N THR A 5 -15.04 8.90 -3.80
CA THR A 5 -15.92 7.72 -3.71
C THR A 5 -15.18 6.48 -3.17
N LEU A 6 -13.92 6.26 -3.56
CA LEU A 6 -13.11 5.15 -3.06
C LEU A 6 -12.72 5.33 -1.58
N ALA A 7 -12.37 6.56 -1.18
CA ALA A 7 -12.06 6.85 0.22
C ALA A 7 -13.30 6.63 1.10
N ARG A 8 -14.49 7.05 0.62
CA ARG A 8 -15.75 6.79 1.31
C ARG A 8 -15.99 5.28 1.45
N ARG A 9 -15.78 4.50 0.39
CA ARG A 9 -15.92 3.04 0.41
C ARG A 9 -15.00 2.39 1.44
N VAL A 10 -13.72 2.83 1.52
CA VAL A 10 -12.78 2.37 2.55
C VAL A 10 -13.29 2.67 3.95
N ILE A 11 -13.77 3.89 4.21
CA ILE A 11 -14.28 4.30 5.53
C ILE A 11 -15.49 3.46 5.92
N ASP A 12 -16.45 3.27 5.01
CA ASP A 12 -17.67 2.50 5.25
C ASP A 12 -17.35 1.05 5.64
N ILE A 13 -16.46 0.38 4.88
CA ILE A 13 -16.04 -1.01 5.19
C ILE A 13 -15.25 -1.05 6.51
N THR A 14 -14.32 -0.10 6.72
CA THR A 14 -13.53 -0.03 7.97
C THR A 14 -14.43 0.07 9.20
N TYR A 15 -15.48 0.89 9.13
CA TYR A 15 -16.42 1.03 10.23
C TYR A 15 -17.29 -0.24 10.41
N GLN A 16 -17.87 -0.76 9.33
CA GLN A 16 -18.76 -1.94 9.36
C GLN A 16 -18.04 -3.19 9.86
N GLU A 17 -16.83 -3.43 9.38
CA GLU A 17 -16.01 -4.60 9.71
C GLU A 17 -15.09 -4.39 10.94
N ARG A 18 -15.19 -3.22 11.59
CA ARG A 18 -14.40 -2.85 12.79
C ARG A 18 -12.90 -3.02 12.60
N LEU A 19 -12.39 -2.53 11.48
CA LEU A 19 -10.98 -2.65 11.15
C LEU A 19 -10.14 -1.54 11.81
N SER A 20 -8.88 -1.85 12.03
CA SER A 20 -7.81 -0.89 12.29
C SER A 20 -7.13 -0.48 10.97
N HIS A 21 -6.03 0.29 11.05
CA HIS A 21 -5.19 0.68 9.92
C HIS A 21 -5.84 1.65 8.90
N LEU A 22 -6.91 2.37 9.30
CA LEU A 22 -7.60 3.28 8.39
C LEU A 22 -6.68 4.33 7.77
N SER A 23 -5.81 4.97 8.57
CA SER A 23 -4.88 6.00 8.08
C SER A 23 -3.90 5.44 7.04
N SER A 24 -3.33 4.25 7.29
CA SER A 24 -2.44 3.57 6.35
C SER A 24 -3.18 3.21 5.05
N THR A 25 -4.41 2.74 5.18
CA THR A 25 -5.27 2.39 4.04
C THR A 25 -5.57 3.62 3.18
N LEU A 26 -6.00 4.73 3.80
CA LEU A 26 -6.32 5.97 3.08
C LEU A 26 -5.08 6.63 2.47
N SER A 27 -3.90 6.52 3.10
CA SER A 27 -2.66 7.05 2.54
C SER A 27 -2.17 6.24 1.32
N ALA A 28 -2.43 4.94 1.32
CA ALA A 28 -2.06 4.02 0.23
C ALA A 28 -3.00 4.12 -0.98
N LEU A 29 -4.28 4.38 -0.74
CA LEU A 29 -5.35 4.32 -1.74
C LEU A 29 -5.08 5.12 -3.02
N PRO A 30 -4.70 6.43 -2.97
CA PRO A 30 -4.46 7.21 -4.18
C PRO A 30 -3.25 6.72 -4.98
N ILE A 31 -2.25 6.14 -4.31
CA ILE A 31 -1.06 5.59 -4.97
C ILE A 31 -1.41 4.29 -5.70
N ILE A 32 -2.19 3.41 -5.06
CA ILE A 32 -2.66 2.18 -5.70
C ILE A 32 -3.55 2.52 -6.90
N GLU A 33 -4.45 3.49 -6.76
CA GLU A 33 -5.31 3.97 -7.86
C GLU A 33 -4.47 4.54 -9.02
N GLU A 34 -3.45 5.36 -8.74
CA GLU A 34 -2.50 5.87 -9.73
C GLU A 34 -1.84 4.72 -10.51
N ILE A 35 -1.38 3.68 -9.82
CA ILE A 35 -0.76 2.52 -10.45
C ILE A 35 -1.75 1.78 -11.35
N TYR A 36 -2.95 1.54 -10.85
CA TYR A 36 -3.99 0.83 -11.62
C TYR A 36 -4.50 1.62 -12.83
N ALA A 37 -4.47 2.95 -12.79
CA ALA A 37 -4.85 3.80 -13.90
C ALA A 37 -3.85 3.77 -15.07
N GLN A 38 -2.59 3.40 -14.83
CA GLN A 38 -1.53 3.41 -15.85
C GLN A 38 -1.05 2.03 -16.27
N ARG A 39 -1.16 1.00 -15.38
CA ARG A 39 -0.70 -0.35 -15.69
C ARG A 39 -1.64 -1.02 -16.70
N LYS A 40 -1.11 -1.99 -17.44
CA LYS A 40 -1.90 -2.87 -18.29
C LYS A 40 -2.45 -4.05 -17.48
N ASP A 41 -3.54 -4.67 -17.96
CA ASP A 41 -4.20 -5.77 -17.25
C ASP A 41 -3.33 -7.00 -17.00
N ASP A 42 -2.37 -7.26 -17.91
CA ASP A 42 -1.43 -8.37 -17.80
C ASP A 42 -0.14 -8.06 -17.04
N GLU A 43 -0.03 -6.85 -16.50
CA GLU A 43 1.08 -6.41 -15.65
C GLU A 43 0.76 -6.62 -14.16
N VAL A 44 1.76 -7.01 -13.38
CA VAL A 44 1.60 -7.40 -11.99
C VAL A 44 1.73 -6.20 -11.05
N PHE A 45 0.84 -6.09 -10.07
CA PHE A 45 1.00 -5.20 -8.92
C PHE A 45 1.17 -6.01 -7.63
N ILE A 46 2.16 -5.66 -6.82
CA ILE A 46 2.42 -6.24 -5.49
C ILE A 46 2.36 -5.14 -4.44
N LEU A 47 1.40 -5.26 -3.53
CA LEU A 47 1.30 -4.43 -2.34
C LEU A 47 2.19 -5.03 -1.26
N SER A 48 3.41 -4.50 -1.06
CA SER A 48 4.35 -5.01 -0.07
C SER A 48 3.88 -4.75 1.37
N ASN A 49 3.40 -3.53 1.64
CA ASN A 49 2.82 -3.13 2.92
C ASN A 49 1.38 -3.67 3.10
N GLY A 50 1.27 -4.98 3.31
CA GLY A 50 0.01 -5.72 3.32
C GLY A 50 -1.06 -5.21 4.28
N HIS A 51 -0.70 -4.45 5.33
CA HIS A 51 -1.65 -3.82 6.24
C HIS A 51 -2.57 -2.78 5.56
N ALA A 52 -2.23 -2.31 4.37
CA ALA A 52 -3.08 -1.48 3.53
C ALA A 52 -3.94 -2.29 2.53
N GLY A 53 -4.13 -3.59 2.77
CA GLY A 53 -4.83 -4.51 1.86
C GLY A 53 -6.24 -4.09 1.49
N LEU A 54 -7.00 -3.47 2.40
CA LEU A 54 -8.33 -2.96 2.09
C LEU A 54 -8.29 -1.89 0.98
N ALA A 55 -7.25 -1.04 0.91
CA ALA A 55 -7.11 -0.09 -0.21
C ALA A 55 -6.98 -0.83 -1.54
N LEU A 56 -6.20 -1.91 -1.58
CA LEU A 56 -6.09 -2.76 -2.78
C LEU A 56 -7.43 -3.40 -3.13
N TYR A 57 -8.16 -3.96 -2.16
CA TYR A 57 -9.45 -4.60 -2.42
C TYR A 57 -10.48 -3.63 -3.00
N VAL A 58 -10.56 -2.40 -2.48
CA VAL A 58 -11.45 -1.35 -3.01
C VAL A 58 -11.03 -0.89 -4.42
N VAL A 59 -9.74 -0.86 -4.72
CA VAL A 59 -9.27 -0.57 -6.09
C VAL A 59 -9.61 -1.75 -7.03
N LEU A 60 -9.47 -3.01 -6.58
CA LEU A 60 -9.89 -4.18 -7.37
C LEU A 60 -11.40 -4.21 -7.63
N GLU A 61 -12.24 -3.73 -6.68
CA GLU A 61 -13.69 -3.52 -6.92
C GLU A 61 -13.90 -2.59 -8.12
N LYS A 62 -13.21 -1.45 -8.16
CA LYS A 62 -13.33 -0.46 -9.23
C LYS A 62 -12.94 -1.00 -10.61
N TYR A 63 -11.83 -1.74 -10.68
CA TYR A 63 -11.24 -2.16 -11.97
C TYR A 63 -11.72 -3.52 -12.46
N TYR A 64 -12.10 -4.43 -11.55
CA TYR A 64 -12.42 -5.82 -11.87
C TYR A 64 -13.75 -6.31 -11.28
N GLY A 65 -14.46 -5.49 -10.51
CA GLY A 65 -15.72 -5.86 -9.89
C GLY A 65 -15.58 -6.88 -8.75
N VAL A 66 -14.39 -7.00 -8.17
CA VAL A 66 -14.13 -7.90 -7.02
C VAL A 66 -14.80 -7.31 -5.79
N ASP A 67 -15.52 -8.12 -5.01
CA ASP A 67 -16.14 -7.67 -3.77
C ASP A 67 -15.09 -7.51 -2.65
N PRO A 68 -14.81 -6.28 -2.16
CA PRO A 68 -13.78 -6.04 -1.15
C PRO A 68 -14.12 -6.63 0.22
N VAL A 69 -15.40 -6.79 0.56
CA VAL A 69 -15.84 -7.41 1.81
C VAL A 69 -15.61 -8.91 1.75
N ALA A 70 -15.94 -9.55 0.63
CA ALA A 70 -15.64 -10.96 0.41
C ALA A 70 -14.14 -11.23 0.45
N MET A 71 -13.32 -10.35 -0.14
CA MET A 71 -11.85 -10.43 -0.08
C MET A 71 -11.33 -10.30 1.35
N LEU A 72 -11.89 -9.35 2.11
CA LEU A 72 -11.55 -9.16 3.52
C LEU A 72 -11.89 -10.40 4.37
N HIS A 73 -13.05 -11.00 4.15
CA HIS A 73 -13.44 -12.23 4.87
C HIS A 73 -12.59 -13.44 4.48
N LYS A 74 -12.13 -13.51 3.21
CA LYS A 74 -11.30 -14.60 2.70
C LYS A 74 -9.84 -14.51 3.16
N HIS A 75 -9.26 -13.31 3.15
CA HIS A 75 -7.83 -13.09 3.34
C HIS A 75 -7.47 -12.32 4.62
N GLY A 76 -8.45 -11.63 5.22
CA GLY A 76 -8.19 -10.66 6.29
C GLY A 76 -7.65 -9.33 5.75
N ILE A 77 -7.07 -8.54 6.65
CA ILE A 77 -6.47 -7.24 6.30
C ILE A 77 -5.25 -7.44 5.37
N HIS A 78 -4.47 -8.49 5.61
CA HIS A 78 -3.26 -8.78 4.84
C HIS A 78 -3.59 -9.67 3.64
N PRO A 79 -3.31 -9.24 2.40
CA PRO A 79 -3.63 -10.03 1.22
C PRO A 79 -2.94 -11.40 1.23
N GLY A 80 -3.71 -12.45 0.94
CA GLY A 80 -3.20 -13.77 0.58
C GLY A 80 -3.09 -13.89 -0.94
N ARG A 81 -2.18 -14.75 -1.44
CA ARG A 81 -2.05 -14.99 -2.89
C ARG A 81 -3.35 -15.61 -3.43
N ASP A 82 -3.94 -14.92 -4.42
CA ASP A 82 -5.21 -15.30 -5.05
C ASP A 82 -5.25 -14.74 -6.48
N LEU A 83 -4.77 -15.53 -7.42
CA LEU A 83 -4.60 -15.09 -8.82
C LEU A 83 -5.94 -14.83 -9.52
N GLU A 84 -7.00 -15.53 -9.12
CA GLU A 84 -8.35 -15.32 -9.68
C GLU A 84 -8.88 -13.92 -9.33
N ASN A 85 -8.44 -13.38 -8.19
CA ASN A 85 -8.81 -12.05 -7.70
C ASN A 85 -7.65 -11.05 -7.78
N HIS A 86 -6.68 -11.26 -8.68
CA HIS A 86 -5.56 -10.34 -8.96
C HIS A 86 -4.61 -10.08 -7.77
N LEU A 87 -4.55 -10.99 -6.80
CA LEU A 87 -3.56 -10.96 -5.72
C LEU A 87 -2.39 -11.87 -6.03
N TYR A 88 -1.25 -11.29 -6.39
CA TYR A 88 -0.11 -12.04 -6.94
C TYR A 88 0.82 -12.63 -5.87
N CYS A 89 0.80 -12.11 -4.64
CA CYS A 89 1.54 -12.70 -3.53
C CYS A 89 0.83 -12.47 -2.19
N SER A 90 1.18 -13.30 -1.20
CA SER A 90 0.81 -13.05 0.19
C SER A 90 1.78 -12.04 0.79
N THR A 91 1.25 -11.01 1.48
CA THR A 91 2.04 -9.97 2.14
C THR A 91 1.52 -9.71 3.55
N GLY A 92 2.26 -8.94 4.35
CA GLY A 92 1.96 -8.66 5.75
C GLY A 92 3.20 -8.72 6.63
N SER A 93 4.17 -9.61 6.31
CA SER A 93 5.52 -9.50 6.87
C SER A 93 6.26 -8.39 6.14
N LEU A 94 6.64 -7.34 6.87
CA LEU A 94 7.28 -6.16 6.30
C LEU A 94 8.56 -6.53 5.55
N GLY A 95 8.80 -5.88 4.43
CA GLY A 95 9.97 -6.09 3.59
C GLY A 95 9.97 -7.35 2.72
N SER A 96 8.90 -8.18 2.76
CA SER A 96 8.85 -9.42 1.97
C SER A 96 8.34 -9.23 0.54
N GLY A 97 7.50 -8.24 0.28
CA GLY A 97 6.86 -8.04 -1.02
C GLY A 97 7.83 -7.56 -2.11
N LEU A 98 8.77 -6.67 -1.78
CA LEU A 98 9.71 -6.12 -2.76
C LEU A 98 10.66 -7.19 -3.35
N PRO A 99 11.30 -8.09 -2.57
CA PRO A 99 12.10 -9.17 -3.17
C PRO A 99 11.26 -10.14 -4.03
N ILE A 100 9.99 -10.37 -3.67
CA ILE A 100 9.08 -11.16 -4.51
C ILE A 100 8.82 -10.42 -5.84
N ALA A 101 8.61 -9.10 -5.81
CA ALA A 101 8.45 -8.29 -7.02
C ALA A 101 9.70 -8.31 -7.91
N VAL A 102 10.90 -8.33 -7.32
CA VAL A 102 12.16 -8.52 -8.06
C VAL A 102 12.13 -9.86 -8.82
N GLY A 103 11.75 -10.95 -8.14
CA GLY A 103 11.64 -12.27 -8.75
C GLY A 103 10.64 -12.30 -9.92
N HIS A 104 9.47 -11.65 -9.74
CA HIS A 104 8.47 -11.51 -10.80
C HIS A 104 9.00 -10.75 -12.01
N ALA A 105 9.71 -9.64 -11.80
CA ALA A 105 10.26 -8.81 -12.86
C ALA A 105 11.35 -9.57 -13.67
N LEU A 106 12.23 -10.29 -12.98
CA LEU A 106 13.26 -11.11 -13.62
C LEU A 106 12.66 -12.25 -14.45
N ALA A 107 11.59 -12.89 -13.96
CA ALA A 107 10.91 -13.96 -14.67
C ALA A 107 10.09 -13.47 -15.88
N ASN A 108 9.75 -12.18 -15.95
CA ASN A 108 8.91 -11.61 -17.00
C ASN A 108 9.53 -10.33 -17.58
N PRO A 109 10.68 -10.38 -18.26
CA PRO A 109 11.44 -9.19 -18.65
C PRO A 109 10.70 -8.27 -19.64
N ASN A 110 9.67 -8.77 -20.32
CA ASN A 110 8.88 -8.02 -21.30
C ASN A 110 7.59 -7.40 -20.72
N LYS A 111 7.35 -7.54 -19.42
CA LYS A 111 6.17 -7.00 -18.74
C LYS A 111 6.60 -6.15 -17.55
N ASN A 112 5.90 -5.03 -17.34
CA ASN A 112 6.14 -4.26 -16.15
C ASN A 112 5.60 -4.97 -14.91
N VAL A 113 6.30 -4.78 -13.81
CA VAL A 113 5.88 -5.15 -12.46
C VAL A 113 5.88 -3.89 -11.62
N TYR A 114 4.84 -3.70 -10.85
CA TYR A 114 4.70 -2.57 -9.93
C TYR A 114 4.74 -3.10 -8.50
N CYS A 115 5.46 -2.42 -7.63
CA CYS A 115 5.50 -2.75 -6.22
C CYS A 115 5.38 -1.49 -5.38
N MET A 116 4.47 -1.49 -4.42
CA MET A 116 4.37 -0.40 -3.45
C MET A 116 4.89 -0.86 -2.09
N ILE A 117 5.85 -0.09 -1.56
CA ILE A 117 6.40 -0.21 -0.21
C ILE A 117 5.94 0.96 0.65
N SER A 118 6.05 0.85 1.97
CA SER A 118 5.84 1.94 2.92
C SER A 118 7.13 2.38 3.58
N ASP A 119 7.09 3.55 4.23
CA ASP A 119 8.18 4.05 5.04
C ASP A 119 8.50 3.14 6.24
N GLY A 120 7.49 2.53 6.87
CA GLY A 120 7.71 1.56 7.93
C GLY A 120 8.47 0.31 7.47
N GLU A 121 8.31 -0.12 6.21
CA GLU A 121 9.08 -1.23 5.63
C GLU A 121 10.56 -0.90 5.42
N ALA A 122 10.93 0.38 5.37
CA ALA A 122 12.32 0.78 5.28
C ALA A 122 13.16 0.47 6.54
N ALA A 123 12.54 -0.02 7.62
CA ALA A 123 13.24 -0.63 8.75
C ALA A 123 13.83 -2.00 8.41
N GLU A 124 13.33 -2.68 7.36
CA GLU A 124 13.75 -4.01 6.98
C GLU A 124 14.95 -3.99 6.01
N GLY A 125 15.98 -4.78 6.31
CA GLY A 125 17.18 -4.89 5.47
C GLY A 125 16.89 -5.36 4.05
N SER A 126 15.91 -6.25 3.88
CA SER A 126 15.48 -6.79 2.58
C SER A 126 15.01 -5.70 1.58
N ILE A 127 14.47 -4.58 2.06
CA ILE A 127 14.14 -3.43 1.21
C ILE A 127 15.40 -2.86 0.58
N TRP A 128 16.42 -2.55 1.39
CA TRP A 128 17.68 -1.94 0.91
C TRP A 128 18.46 -2.88 0.00
N GLU A 129 18.51 -4.16 0.34
CA GLU A 129 19.13 -5.19 -0.49
C GLU A 129 18.43 -5.30 -1.84
N SER A 130 17.09 -5.27 -1.87
CA SER A 130 16.30 -5.31 -3.09
C SER A 130 16.51 -4.06 -3.95
N LEU A 131 16.46 -2.85 -3.36
CA LEU A 131 16.68 -1.60 -4.09
C LEU A 131 18.07 -1.56 -4.73
N ARG A 132 19.12 -1.97 -3.98
CA ARG A 132 20.47 -2.12 -4.50
C ARG A 132 20.50 -3.11 -5.66
N PHE A 133 19.92 -4.30 -5.48
CA PHE A 133 19.89 -5.33 -6.52
C PHE A 133 19.20 -4.83 -7.80
N ILE A 134 18.06 -4.17 -7.68
CA ILE A 134 17.29 -3.60 -8.79
C ILE A 134 18.17 -2.61 -9.57
N ASN A 135 18.89 -1.73 -8.87
CA ASN A 135 19.75 -0.73 -9.49
C ASN A 135 20.97 -1.35 -10.18
N ASP A 136 21.68 -2.25 -9.48
CA ASP A 136 22.93 -2.84 -9.96
C ASP A 136 22.69 -3.77 -11.17
N ASN A 137 21.58 -4.49 -11.17
CA ASN A 137 21.23 -5.47 -12.21
C ASN A 137 20.30 -4.91 -13.32
N LYS A 138 19.99 -3.60 -13.31
CA LYS A 138 19.15 -2.94 -14.32
C LYS A 138 17.81 -3.63 -14.53
N VAL A 139 17.11 -3.93 -13.42
CA VAL A 139 15.76 -4.54 -13.47
C VAL A 139 14.75 -3.43 -13.83
N ASP A 140 14.81 -2.93 -15.07
CA ASP A 140 14.15 -1.69 -15.50
C ASP A 140 12.63 -1.82 -15.65
N ASN A 141 12.13 -3.03 -15.78
CA ASN A 141 10.70 -3.34 -15.82
C ASN A 141 10.05 -3.42 -14.42
N LEU A 142 10.78 -3.18 -13.31
CA LEU A 142 10.22 -3.09 -11.98
C LEU A 142 10.07 -1.63 -11.55
N HIS A 143 8.84 -1.19 -11.36
CA HIS A 143 8.46 0.15 -10.90
C HIS A 143 8.16 0.13 -9.41
N VAL A 144 9.08 0.66 -8.59
CA VAL A 144 8.91 0.73 -7.14
C VAL A 144 8.30 2.07 -6.75
N TYR A 145 7.22 2.03 -5.98
CA TYR A 145 6.56 3.18 -5.36
C TYR A 145 6.78 3.13 -3.86
N ALA A 146 7.21 4.23 -3.26
CA ALA A 146 7.36 4.37 -1.82
C ALA A 146 6.31 5.34 -1.27
N ASN A 147 5.39 4.83 -0.45
CA ASN A 147 4.42 5.63 0.29
C ASN A 147 5.07 6.16 1.58
N LEU A 148 5.35 7.45 1.62
CA LEU A 148 5.98 8.12 2.75
C LEU A 148 4.94 8.99 3.47
N ASN A 149 4.41 8.48 4.57
CA ASN A 149 3.43 9.19 5.41
C ASN A 149 4.00 9.65 6.76
N GLY A 150 5.23 9.28 7.08
CA GLY A 150 5.93 9.63 8.32
C GLY A 150 5.59 8.73 9.50
N MET A 151 4.74 7.73 9.33
CA MET A 151 4.30 6.84 10.39
C MET A 151 4.93 5.46 10.24
N GLY A 152 5.96 5.19 11.02
CA GLY A 152 6.50 3.83 11.19
C GLY A 152 5.62 2.98 12.11
N ALA A 153 5.94 1.69 12.23
CA ALA A 153 5.20 0.78 13.12
C ALA A 153 5.35 1.17 14.60
N TYR A 154 6.49 1.78 14.96
CA TYR A 154 6.87 2.07 16.35
C TYR A 154 7.28 3.51 16.60
N ASP A 155 7.74 4.22 15.57
CA ASP A 155 8.25 5.58 15.66
C ASP A 155 7.79 6.44 14.47
N MET A 156 7.83 7.75 14.66
CA MET A 156 7.69 8.71 13.56
C MET A 156 8.94 8.69 12.69
N ILE A 157 8.76 8.77 11.38
CA ILE A 157 9.84 8.69 10.40
C ILE A 157 10.07 10.06 9.76
N ASP A 158 11.32 10.52 9.73
CA ASP A 158 11.74 11.64 8.89
C ASP A 158 11.70 11.22 7.41
N THR A 159 10.58 11.54 6.78
CA THR A 159 10.31 11.18 5.38
C THR A 159 11.27 11.86 4.39
N VAL A 160 11.78 13.05 4.71
CA VAL A 160 12.75 13.75 3.85
C VAL A 160 14.09 13.03 3.87
N SER A 161 14.61 12.72 5.06
CA SER A 161 15.85 11.94 5.20
C SER A 161 15.72 10.55 4.59
N LEU A 162 14.55 9.88 4.78
CA LEU A 162 14.29 8.58 4.20
C LEU A 162 14.23 8.63 2.67
N SER A 163 13.55 9.62 2.08
CA SER A 163 13.45 9.76 0.63
C SER A 163 14.82 9.92 -0.03
N HIS A 164 15.72 10.72 0.55
CA HIS A 164 17.09 10.87 0.05
C HIS A 164 17.85 9.55 0.05
N ARG A 165 17.71 8.75 1.11
CA ARG A 165 18.33 7.42 1.18
C ARG A 165 17.76 6.47 0.14
N LEU A 166 16.44 6.41 -0.02
CA LEU A 166 15.79 5.57 -1.02
C LEU A 166 16.24 5.92 -2.45
N VAL A 167 16.28 7.21 -2.78
CA VAL A 167 16.78 7.69 -4.08
C VAL A 167 18.26 7.39 -4.28
N ALA A 168 19.09 7.44 -3.22
CA ALA A 168 20.50 7.05 -3.32
C ALA A 168 20.69 5.57 -3.68
N PHE A 169 19.80 4.69 -3.21
CA PHE A 169 19.83 3.25 -3.54
C PHE A 169 19.20 2.94 -4.90
N LEU A 170 18.09 3.59 -5.24
CA LEU A 170 17.39 3.42 -6.52
C LEU A 170 16.95 4.80 -7.05
N PRO A 171 17.74 5.48 -7.91
CA PRO A 171 17.45 6.85 -8.38
C PRO A 171 16.09 7.01 -9.09
N ARG A 172 15.56 5.94 -9.66
CA ARG A 172 14.27 5.93 -10.37
C ARG A 172 13.07 5.49 -9.50
N ILE A 173 13.23 5.39 -8.18
CA ILE A 173 12.13 5.07 -7.27
C ILE A 173 11.06 6.18 -7.30
N ASN A 174 9.80 5.80 -7.30
CA ASN A 174 8.66 6.72 -7.29
C ASN A 174 8.32 7.09 -5.84
N ILE A 175 8.82 8.22 -5.35
CA ILE A 175 8.46 8.71 -4.02
C ILE A 175 7.07 9.36 -4.07
N ARG A 176 6.20 8.96 -3.15
CA ARG A 176 4.88 9.58 -2.93
C ARG A 176 4.76 9.96 -1.46
N TYR A 177 4.72 11.27 -1.22
CA TYR A 177 4.37 11.78 0.11
C TYR A 177 2.87 11.76 0.27
N SER A 178 2.38 11.10 1.29
CA SER A 178 0.97 11.06 1.62
C SER A 178 0.74 11.59 3.04
N TYR A 179 -0.39 12.23 3.22
CA TYR A 179 -0.77 12.83 4.50
C TYR A 179 -2.12 12.22 4.88
N PRO A 180 -2.13 11.21 5.77
CA PRO A 180 -3.39 10.68 6.25
C PRO A 180 -4.17 11.81 6.92
N PRO A 181 -5.51 11.80 6.80
CA PRO A 181 -6.33 12.80 7.45
C PRO A 181 -6.06 12.83 8.96
N LYS A 182 -6.01 14.04 9.52
CA LYS A 182 -5.94 14.23 10.96
C LYS A 182 -7.36 14.29 11.50
N TRP A 183 -7.65 13.46 12.48
CA TRP A 183 -8.95 13.44 13.15
C TRP A 183 -8.82 13.79 14.63
N SER A 184 -9.86 14.39 15.20
CA SER A 184 -9.91 14.77 16.61
C SER A 184 -9.83 13.59 17.57
N PHE A 185 -10.24 12.40 17.13
CA PHE A 185 -10.35 11.17 17.92
C PHE A 185 -9.13 10.24 17.81
N ALA A 186 -8.20 10.51 16.91
CA ALA A 186 -7.00 9.68 16.72
C ALA A 186 -5.86 10.51 16.14
N GLU A 187 -4.78 10.64 16.89
CA GLU A 187 -3.58 11.39 16.52
C GLU A 187 -2.37 10.47 16.41
N ASP A 188 -1.46 10.80 15.51
CA ASP A 188 -0.16 10.16 15.33
C ASP A 188 -0.22 8.62 15.17
N LEU A 189 0.70 7.92 15.82
CA LEU A 189 0.82 6.46 15.75
C LEU A 189 -0.41 5.71 16.29
N LEU A 190 -1.23 6.33 17.15
CA LEU A 190 -2.45 5.71 17.66
C LEU A 190 -3.47 5.44 16.56
N THR A 191 -3.45 6.22 15.46
CA THR A 191 -4.33 6.01 14.31
C THR A 191 -4.14 4.65 13.65
N HIS A 192 -2.95 4.04 13.79
CA HIS A 192 -2.64 2.75 13.19
C HIS A 192 -3.50 1.62 13.75
N TYR A 193 -3.77 1.64 15.07
CA TYR A 193 -4.55 0.59 15.75
C TYR A 193 -5.96 1.03 16.12
N TYR A 194 -6.35 2.26 15.79
CA TYR A 194 -7.66 2.78 16.15
C TYR A 194 -8.77 2.11 15.35
N VAL A 195 -9.86 1.74 16.05
CA VAL A 195 -11.08 1.22 15.45
C VAL A 195 -12.18 2.28 15.59
N LEU A 196 -12.78 2.68 14.47
CA LEU A 196 -13.82 3.71 14.44
C LEU A 196 -15.02 3.35 15.33
N LYS A 197 -15.45 4.34 16.12
CA LYS A 197 -16.74 4.32 16.82
C LYS A 197 -17.80 4.98 15.95
N GLU A 198 -19.06 4.82 16.32
CA GLU A 198 -20.17 5.43 15.58
C GLU A 198 -20.06 6.96 15.47
N GLN A 199 -19.66 7.62 16.54
CA GLN A 199 -19.47 9.08 16.56
C GLN A 199 -18.37 9.54 15.58
N ASP A 200 -17.26 8.80 15.54
CA ASP A 200 -16.13 9.07 14.65
C ASP A 200 -16.54 8.90 13.18
N TYR A 201 -17.28 7.83 12.90
CA TYR A 201 -17.81 7.57 11.56
C TYR A 201 -18.76 8.68 11.09
N GLN A 202 -19.65 9.16 11.98
CA GLN A 202 -20.55 10.26 11.68
C GLN A 202 -19.77 11.57 11.42
N GLU A 203 -18.73 11.87 12.23
CA GLU A 203 -17.88 13.05 12.06
C GLU A 203 -17.17 13.05 10.69
N ILE A 204 -16.64 11.90 10.26
CA ILE A 204 -15.89 11.79 8.99
C ILE A 204 -16.82 11.87 7.77
N THR A 205 -18.07 11.44 7.91
CA THR A 205 -18.96 11.21 6.77
C THR A 205 -20.01 12.29 6.54
N GLN A 206 -20.06 13.29 7.40
CA GLN A 206 -20.85 14.53 7.22
C GLN A 206 -20.10 15.52 6.34
#